data_e402331f3db16cd2f7d7e6f5ce1c05b0
#
_entry.id   e402331f3db16cd2f7d7e6f5ce1c05b0
#
_cell.length_a   1.000
_cell.length_b   1.000
_cell.length_c   1.000
_cell.angle_alpha   90.00
_cell.angle_beta   90.00
_cell.angle_gamma   90.00
#
_symmetry.space_group_name_H-M   'P 1'
#
loop_
_entity.id
_entity.type
_entity.pdbx_description
1 polymer ?
#
loop_
_entity_poly.entity_id
_entity_poly.type
_entity_poly.pdbx_seq_one_letter_code
_entity_poly.pdbx_strand_id
1 'polypeptide(L)'
;VLGLGIFVLQLGEAGLVDETPPLFAGAARAMAETGDWLTPRVNGLPRYDKPPLIYWLMGLVYALPDHARFDPLGSWAAGLPSALSSIGVMLALCATLLRWPQPSLGPGGERLPRRPARSAVVAALAFALSPLVLLWGRIGVSDALLSGCLAVSLLLLWQAWADPGRPWWPGWLVLGLAVLAKGPVAVVLAGLTLVGFGWHQGSLPALWARLKAGRGLVITALVAVPWYAAMLVVEGQPFWDSFFGYHNLQRFSSVVNDHLQPWWFFLPVLVIASLPFTPLLLLGLKRGLARTPRAPQHSLRSFAAWWLLAVLVFFTMAATKLPSYWLPATPAAGLLISLAAQDGESGRRDGEGRGAGAGRWFLLAQAATVLLTTTVAVALWVSHTWIPLIKDPEMPTLTAELTASGFVERAALFWTLAALVGLLCLWRVVPGWLLGLQLPLVAFHLFALLPLWQLGDGVRQRPVREMAASVQREIRPSEALAMVGVLKPSLHYYTGRVVIYEGISVDGMVNLSDRLRHEQREGQQPSTRAEAPTVLVVIDHNTSQLPYWRAVQGEELDRAGIYRLWRVDRARLESAAAALVNRGAGRPSWRDPRPERY
;
A
#
# COMPACT_ATOMS: atom_id res chain seq x y z
N VAL A 1 -16.49 -12.87 -7.99
CA VAL A 1 -17.47 -11.78 -7.84
C VAL A 1 -17.11 -10.88 -6.66
N LEU A 2 -17.02 -11.38 -5.39
CA LEU A 2 -16.74 -10.53 -4.21
C LEU A 2 -15.43 -9.74 -4.36
N GLY A 3 -14.33 -10.36 -4.82
CA GLY A 3 -13.06 -9.68 -5.03
C GLY A 3 -13.13 -8.57 -6.07
N LEU A 4 -13.88 -8.76 -7.15
CA LEU A 4 -14.12 -7.70 -8.15
C LEU A 4 -14.91 -6.53 -7.55
N GLY A 5 -15.96 -6.82 -6.75
CA GLY A 5 -16.73 -5.79 -6.05
C GLY A 5 -15.89 -5.00 -5.06
N ILE A 6 -14.98 -5.67 -4.31
CA ILE A 6 -14.16 -5.00 -3.30
C ILE A 6 -13.02 -4.18 -3.93
N PHE A 7 -12.33 -4.70 -4.95
CA PHE A 7 -11.08 -4.11 -5.42
C PHE A 7 -11.17 -3.40 -6.78
N VAL A 8 -12.09 -3.80 -7.67
CA VAL A 8 -12.15 -3.23 -9.03
C VAL A 8 -13.32 -2.25 -9.21
N LEU A 9 -14.44 -2.46 -8.48
CA LEU A 9 -15.58 -1.55 -8.57
C LEU A 9 -15.13 -0.12 -8.22
N GLN A 10 -15.45 0.85 -9.09
CA GLN A 10 -15.10 2.27 -8.96
C GLN A 10 -13.59 2.55 -8.82
N LEU A 11 -12.72 1.68 -9.36
CA LEU A 11 -11.27 1.83 -9.21
C LEU A 11 -10.74 3.09 -9.91
N GLY A 12 -11.33 3.49 -11.04
CA GLY A 12 -10.95 4.66 -11.85
C GLY A 12 -11.75 5.93 -11.58
N GLU A 13 -12.65 5.95 -10.60
CA GLU A 13 -13.54 7.11 -10.35
C GLU A 13 -12.91 8.20 -9.47
N ALA A 14 -11.92 7.86 -8.66
CA ALA A 14 -11.09 8.80 -7.90
C ALA A 14 -9.75 8.99 -8.60
N GLY A 15 -9.11 10.16 -8.44
CA GLY A 15 -7.80 10.43 -8.99
C GLY A 15 -6.66 9.68 -8.29
N LEU A 16 -5.44 9.89 -8.77
CA LEU A 16 -4.24 9.34 -8.14
C LEU A 16 -4.04 9.96 -6.76
N VAL A 17 -3.93 9.13 -5.74
CA VAL A 17 -3.75 9.58 -4.35
C VAL A 17 -2.30 10.05 -4.16
N ASP A 18 -2.07 11.35 -3.92
CA ASP A 18 -0.73 11.83 -3.59
C ASP A 18 -0.26 11.29 -2.22
N GLU A 19 1.05 11.10 -2.04
CA GLU A 19 2.12 11.60 -2.93
C GLU A 19 2.72 10.50 -3.83
N THR A 20 2.71 9.25 -3.39
CA THR A 20 3.50 8.16 -4.00
C THR A 20 2.87 7.57 -5.28
N PRO A 21 1.57 7.26 -5.37
CA PRO A 21 0.94 6.69 -6.56
C PRO A 21 1.17 7.45 -7.87
N PRO A 22 1.13 8.80 -7.92
CA PRO A 22 1.41 9.52 -9.15
C PRO A 22 2.83 9.32 -9.70
N LEU A 23 3.80 9.08 -8.82
CA LEU A 23 5.18 8.78 -9.22
C LEU A 23 5.29 7.42 -9.91
N PHE A 24 4.55 6.41 -9.43
CA PHE A 24 4.47 5.11 -10.09
C PHE A 24 3.72 5.20 -11.41
N ALA A 25 2.57 5.85 -11.41
CA ALA A 25 1.76 6.05 -12.60
C ALA A 25 2.52 6.85 -13.68
N GLY A 26 3.20 7.93 -13.29
CA GLY A 26 4.01 8.76 -14.18
C GLY A 26 5.15 7.97 -14.82
N ALA A 27 5.89 7.19 -14.03
CA ALA A 27 6.98 6.36 -14.55
C ALA A 27 6.46 5.26 -15.48
N ALA A 28 5.35 4.60 -15.14
CA ALA A 28 4.74 3.58 -15.98
C ALA A 28 4.19 4.14 -17.29
N ARG A 29 3.56 5.33 -17.26
CA ARG A 29 3.10 6.03 -18.44
C ARG A 29 4.26 6.45 -19.33
N ALA A 30 5.35 6.97 -18.76
CA ALA A 30 6.55 7.32 -19.50
C ALA A 30 7.16 6.11 -20.22
N MET A 31 7.18 4.91 -19.59
CA MET A 31 7.61 3.68 -20.25
C MET A 31 6.76 3.36 -21.49
N ALA A 32 5.43 3.49 -21.38
CA ALA A 32 4.52 3.23 -22.47
C ALA A 32 4.67 4.24 -23.63
N GLU A 33 4.89 5.53 -23.31
CA GLU A 33 5.01 6.62 -24.28
C GLU A 33 6.37 6.63 -24.97
N THR A 34 7.46 6.33 -24.26
CA THR A 34 8.83 6.39 -24.78
C THR A 34 9.33 5.06 -25.35
N GLY A 35 8.72 3.94 -24.97
CA GLY A 35 9.21 2.60 -25.30
C GLY A 35 10.42 2.13 -24.47
N ASP A 36 10.88 2.93 -23.48
CA ASP A 36 11.93 2.52 -22.54
C ASP A 36 11.32 1.72 -21.38
N TRP A 37 11.27 0.39 -21.56
CA TRP A 37 10.76 -0.54 -20.55
C TRP A 37 11.80 -0.96 -19.52
N LEU A 38 13.04 -0.45 -19.61
CA LEU A 38 14.12 -0.81 -18.70
C LEU A 38 14.19 0.15 -17.51
N THR A 39 14.36 1.47 -17.80
CA THR A 39 14.57 2.49 -16.77
C THR A 39 13.28 3.27 -16.48
N PRO A 40 12.67 3.11 -15.29
CA PRO A 40 11.55 3.96 -14.88
C PRO A 40 11.98 5.42 -14.81
N ARG A 41 11.22 6.33 -15.44
CA ARG A 41 11.50 7.78 -15.40
C ARG A 41 10.27 8.55 -14.97
N VAL A 42 10.44 9.53 -14.10
CA VAL A 42 9.39 10.44 -13.66
C VAL A 42 9.95 11.87 -13.59
N ASN A 43 9.18 12.82 -14.06
CA ASN A 43 9.59 14.23 -14.10
C ASN A 43 10.93 14.45 -14.84
N GLY A 44 11.18 13.66 -15.89
CA GLY A 44 12.41 13.70 -16.68
C GLY A 44 13.62 12.98 -16.06
N LEU A 45 13.53 12.47 -14.84
CA LEU A 45 14.63 11.86 -14.11
C LEU A 45 14.43 10.34 -13.95
N PRO A 46 15.52 9.54 -13.97
CA PRO A 46 15.46 8.11 -13.62
C PRO A 46 14.98 7.92 -12.18
N ARG A 47 14.14 6.89 -11.99
CA ARG A 47 13.59 6.51 -10.69
C ARG A 47 14.09 5.12 -10.27
N TYR A 48 15.00 5.06 -9.31
CA TYR A 48 15.66 3.82 -8.90
C TYR A 48 15.09 3.21 -7.61
N ASP A 49 13.98 3.72 -7.07
CA ASP A 49 13.48 3.32 -5.76
C ASP A 49 12.79 1.95 -5.73
N LYS A 50 12.27 1.48 -6.86
CA LYS A 50 11.56 0.19 -6.96
C LYS A 50 11.91 -0.57 -8.24
N PRO A 51 11.85 -1.93 -8.18
CA PRO A 51 12.00 -2.80 -9.34
C PRO A 51 10.82 -2.69 -10.32
N PRO A 52 10.91 -3.26 -11.52
CA PRO A 52 10.09 -2.87 -12.67
C PRO A 52 8.67 -3.47 -12.71
N LEU A 53 8.37 -4.53 -11.96
CA LEU A 53 7.14 -5.31 -12.17
C LEU A 53 5.88 -4.45 -12.08
N ILE A 54 5.83 -3.54 -11.11
CA ILE A 54 4.68 -2.65 -10.94
C ILE A 54 4.54 -1.68 -12.13
N TYR A 55 5.65 -1.12 -12.60
CA TYR A 55 5.67 -0.20 -13.75
C TYR A 55 5.29 -0.93 -15.04
N TRP A 56 5.80 -2.14 -15.26
CA TRP A 56 5.43 -2.97 -16.43
C TRP A 56 3.95 -3.26 -16.46
N LEU A 57 3.36 -3.70 -15.34
CA LEU A 57 1.93 -4.02 -15.28
C LEU A 57 1.03 -2.79 -15.50
N MET A 58 1.38 -1.64 -14.94
CA MET A 58 0.68 -0.38 -15.19
C MET A 58 0.91 0.08 -16.63
N GLY A 59 2.16 0.06 -17.09
CA GLY A 59 2.57 0.50 -18.43
C GLY A 59 1.88 -0.27 -19.55
N LEU A 60 1.69 -1.59 -19.37
CA LEU A 60 0.90 -2.39 -20.32
C LEU A 60 -0.54 -1.88 -20.46
N VAL A 61 -1.13 -1.37 -19.40
CA VAL A 61 -2.49 -0.78 -19.45
C VAL A 61 -2.44 0.60 -20.08
N TYR A 62 -1.45 1.44 -19.73
CA TYR A 62 -1.26 2.75 -20.35
C TYR A 62 -0.92 2.67 -21.85
N ALA A 63 -0.32 1.57 -22.29
CA ALA A 63 -0.03 1.32 -23.71
C ALA A 63 -1.26 0.87 -24.52
N LEU A 64 -2.41 0.60 -23.90
CA LEU A 64 -3.62 0.24 -24.62
C LEU A 64 -4.12 1.42 -25.47
N PRO A 65 -4.62 1.17 -26.69
CA PRO A 65 -5.23 2.21 -27.51
C PRO A 65 -6.35 2.92 -26.75
N ASP A 66 -6.42 4.24 -26.91
CA ASP A 66 -7.45 5.08 -26.29
C ASP A 66 -7.55 4.98 -24.74
N HIS A 67 -6.48 4.57 -24.06
CA HIS A 67 -6.52 4.39 -22.59
C HIS A 67 -6.99 5.68 -21.89
N ALA A 68 -6.53 6.86 -22.31
CA ALA A 68 -6.94 8.15 -21.75
C ALA A 68 -8.45 8.43 -21.83
N ARG A 69 -9.16 7.73 -22.72
CA ARG A 69 -10.60 7.87 -22.91
C ARG A 69 -11.40 7.07 -21.88
N PHE A 70 -10.96 5.85 -21.55
CA PHE A 70 -11.64 5.03 -20.56
C PHE A 70 -11.04 5.18 -19.14
N ASP A 71 -9.82 5.71 -19.00
CA ASP A 71 -9.16 6.01 -17.73
C ASP A 71 -8.61 7.45 -17.70
N PRO A 72 -9.48 8.48 -17.76
CA PRO A 72 -9.04 9.88 -17.87
C PRO A 72 -8.28 10.36 -16.62
N LEU A 73 -8.45 9.69 -15.49
CA LEU A 73 -7.75 10.01 -14.24
C LEU A 73 -6.45 9.22 -14.07
N GLY A 74 -6.22 8.19 -14.88
CA GLY A 74 -5.05 7.31 -14.81
C GLY A 74 -5.02 6.39 -13.58
N SER A 75 -6.04 6.45 -12.75
CA SER A 75 -6.08 5.72 -11.48
C SER A 75 -6.53 4.28 -11.65
N TRP A 76 -7.30 3.95 -12.69
CA TRP A 76 -7.69 2.57 -12.99
C TRP A 76 -6.46 1.75 -13.40
N ALA A 77 -5.66 2.24 -14.36
CA ALA A 77 -4.43 1.60 -14.79
C ALA A 77 -3.42 1.46 -13.64
N ALA A 78 -3.27 2.52 -12.82
CA ALA A 78 -2.39 2.51 -11.67
C ALA A 78 -2.82 1.52 -10.58
N GLY A 79 -4.10 1.43 -10.26
CA GLY A 79 -4.64 0.59 -9.19
C GLY A 79 -4.82 -0.87 -9.58
N LEU A 80 -4.96 -1.18 -10.88
CA LEU A 80 -5.29 -2.52 -11.38
C LEU A 80 -4.31 -3.63 -10.92
N PRO A 81 -2.97 -3.45 -10.96
CA PRO A 81 -2.03 -4.46 -10.48
C PRO A 81 -2.24 -4.82 -8.99
N SER A 82 -2.50 -3.82 -8.14
CA SER A 82 -2.79 -4.01 -6.71
C SER A 82 -4.11 -4.73 -6.49
N ALA A 83 -5.15 -4.38 -7.26
CA ALA A 83 -6.47 -5.01 -7.22
C ALA A 83 -6.41 -6.48 -7.63
N LEU A 84 -5.79 -6.78 -8.77
CA LEU A 84 -5.63 -8.15 -9.27
C LEU A 84 -4.77 -9.00 -8.34
N SER A 85 -3.73 -8.42 -7.76
CA SER A 85 -2.88 -9.07 -6.76
C SER A 85 -3.71 -9.47 -5.52
N SER A 86 -4.54 -8.56 -4.99
CA SER A 86 -5.42 -8.82 -3.84
C SER A 86 -6.46 -9.90 -4.16
N ILE A 87 -7.07 -9.86 -5.34
CA ILE A 87 -7.98 -10.92 -5.82
C ILE A 87 -7.25 -12.26 -5.95
N GLY A 88 -6.02 -12.24 -6.48
CA GLY A 88 -5.17 -13.43 -6.58
C GLY A 88 -4.91 -14.08 -5.22
N VAL A 89 -4.66 -13.28 -4.17
CA VAL A 89 -4.54 -13.78 -2.79
C VAL A 89 -5.84 -14.41 -2.31
N MET A 90 -7.00 -13.75 -2.50
CA MET A 90 -8.29 -14.32 -2.12
C MET A 90 -8.53 -15.69 -2.77
N LEU A 91 -8.24 -15.79 -4.07
CA LEU A 91 -8.38 -17.06 -4.81
C LEU A 91 -7.39 -18.12 -4.33
N ALA A 92 -6.13 -17.75 -4.06
CA ALA A 92 -5.11 -18.66 -3.56
C ALA A 92 -5.44 -19.21 -2.15
N LEU A 93 -5.96 -18.37 -1.25
CA LEU A 93 -6.45 -18.77 0.07
C LEU A 93 -7.62 -19.75 -0.06
N CYS A 94 -8.62 -19.42 -0.90
CA CYS A 94 -9.75 -20.30 -1.17
C CYS A 94 -9.31 -21.64 -1.76
N ALA A 95 -8.50 -21.64 -2.81
CA ALA A 95 -8.03 -22.84 -3.47
C ALA A 95 -7.25 -23.76 -2.50
N THR A 96 -6.39 -23.16 -1.65
CA THR A 96 -5.61 -23.89 -0.68
C THR A 96 -6.49 -24.57 0.36
N LEU A 97 -7.44 -23.84 0.98
CA LEU A 97 -8.31 -24.42 2.01
C LEU A 97 -9.35 -25.40 1.46
N LEU A 98 -9.80 -25.24 0.20
CA LEU A 98 -10.68 -26.20 -0.46
C LEU A 98 -9.95 -27.51 -0.77
N ARG A 99 -8.72 -27.42 -1.25
CA ARG A 99 -7.94 -28.62 -1.64
C ARG A 99 -7.35 -29.34 -0.43
N TRP A 100 -6.91 -28.60 0.59
CA TRP A 100 -6.35 -29.15 1.84
C TRP A 100 -7.11 -28.61 3.06
N PRO A 101 -8.32 -29.16 3.33
CA PRO A 101 -9.09 -28.78 4.51
C PRO A 101 -8.27 -29.05 5.78
N GLN A 102 -8.21 -28.06 6.66
CA GLN A 102 -7.45 -28.17 7.89
C GLN A 102 -8.32 -28.74 9.02
N PRO A 103 -7.78 -29.64 9.86
CA PRO A 103 -8.54 -30.16 10.97
C PRO A 103 -8.82 -29.08 12.03
N SER A 104 -9.98 -29.18 12.64
CA SER A 104 -10.36 -28.38 13.82
C SER A 104 -9.65 -28.93 15.05
N LEU A 105 -9.19 -28.04 15.92
CA LEU A 105 -8.56 -28.38 17.21
C LEU A 105 -9.62 -28.25 18.32
N GLY A 106 -10.47 -29.26 18.46
CA GLY A 106 -11.50 -29.34 19.49
C GLY A 106 -11.16 -30.34 20.62
N PRO A 107 -11.89 -30.33 21.73
CA PRO A 107 -11.71 -31.28 22.83
C PRO A 107 -11.86 -32.76 22.43
N GLY A 108 -12.61 -33.02 21.34
CA GLY A 108 -12.84 -34.37 20.78
C GLY A 108 -11.81 -34.85 19.76
N GLY A 109 -10.62 -34.19 19.70
CA GLY A 109 -9.56 -34.50 18.73
C GLY A 109 -9.65 -33.76 17.40
N GLU A 110 -8.74 -34.15 16.48
CA GLU A 110 -8.68 -33.52 15.14
C GLU A 110 -9.80 -34.02 14.23
N ARG A 111 -10.68 -33.12 13.78
CA ARG A 111 -11.78 -33.43 12.85
C ARG A 111 -11.76 -32.49 11.65
N LEU A 112 -11.91 -33.05 10.44
CA LEU A 112 -12.01 -32.25 9.23
C LEU A 112 -13.35 -31.47 9.17
N PRO A 113 -13.35 -30.24 8.60
CA PRO A 113 -14.55 -29.44 8.52
C PRO A 113 -15.58 -30.07 7.55
N ARG A 114 -16.85 -30.12 7.94
CA ARG A 114 -17.95 -30.59 7.06
C ARG A 114 -18.19 -29.67 5.86
N ARG A 115 -17.79 -28.40 5.96
CA ARG A 115 -17.97 -27.36 4.92
C ARG A 115 -16.69 -26.55 4.72
N PRO A 116 -15.68 -27.11 4.02
CA PRO A 116 -14.40 -26.42 3.80
C PRO A 116 -14.55 -25.10 3.03
N ALA A 117 -15.56 -24.99 2.15
CA ALA A 117 -15.85 -23.76 1.42
C ALA A 117 -16.15 -22.57 2.34
N ARG A 118 -16.77 -22.80 3.50
CA ARG A 118 -17.01 -21.72 4.46
C ARG A 118 -15.71 -21.16 5.02
N SER A 119 -14.81 -22.03 5.48
CA SER A 119 -13.50 -21.60 6.01
C SER A 119 -12.69 -20.89 4.94
N ALA A 120 -12.77 -21.34 3.68
CA ALA A 120 -12.11 -20.70 2.54
C ALA A 120 -12.63 -19.27 2.31
N VAL A 121 -13.94 -19.08 2.25
CA VAL A 121 -14.54 -17.74 2.07
C VAL A 121 -14.25 -16.83 3.27
N VAL A 122 -14.35 -17.36 4.50
CA VAL A 122 -14.03 -16.58 5.71
C VAL A 122 -12.58 -16.12 5.71
N ALA A 123 -11.61 -16.96 5.29
CA ALA A 123 -10.22 -16.57 5.20
C ALA A 123 -9.99 -15.47 4.15
N ALA A 124 -10.59 -15.63 2.96
CA ALA A 124 -10.49 -14.65 1.88
C ALA A 124 -11.11 -13.30 2.28
N LEU A 125 -12.27 -13.31 2.96
CA LEU A 125 -12.91 -12.08 3.44
C LEU A 125 -12.17 -11.47 4.64
N ALA A 126 -11.62 -12.27 5.55
CA ALA A 126 -10.80 -11.76 6.66
C ALA A 126 -9.53 -11.05 6.15
N PHE A 127 -8.93 -11.56 5.07
CA PHE A 127 -7.86 -10.87 4.35
C PHE A 127 -8.36 -9.60 3.66
N ALA A 128 -9.41 -9.70 2.84
CA ALA A 128 -9.89 -8.59 2.01
C ALA A 128 -10.44 -7.41 2.82
N LEU A 129 -11.08 -7.69 3.97
CA LEU A 129 -11.65 -6.68 4.88
C LEU A 129 -10.62 -6.09 5.85
N SER A 130 -9.35 -6.50 5.79
CA SER A 130 -8.29 -5.79 6.51
C SER A 130 -8.24 -4.33 6.06
N PRO A 131 -8.28 -3.34 6.97
CA PRO A 131 -8.19 -1.93 6.61
C PRO A 131 -6.99 -1.59 5.73
N LEU A 132 -5.84 -2.22 5.96
CA LEU A 132 -4.66 -2.05 5.12
C LEU A 132 -4.89 -2.62 3.71
N VAL A 133 -5.52 -3.78 3.59
CA VAL A 133 -5.76 -4.41 2.28
C VAL A 133 -6.81 -3.63 1.49
N LEU A 134 -7.86 -3.12 2.15
CA LEU A 134 -8.87 -2.26 1.52
C LEU A 134 -8.24 -1.00 0.91
N LEU A 135 -7.25 -0.40 1.60
CA LEU A 135 -6.55 0.78 1.12
C LEU A 135 -5.50 0.43 0.06
N TRP A 136 -4.49 -0.38 0.41
CA TRP A 136 -3.36 -0.67 -0.48
C TRP A 136 -3.71 -1.59 -1.66
N GLY A 137 -4.78 -2.36 -1.56
CA GLY A 137 -5.30 -3.18 -2.67
C GLY A 137 -5.98 -2.40 -3.79
N ARG A 138 -6.08 -1.07 -3.68
CA ARG A 138 -6.73 -0.20 -4.67
C ARG A 138 -5.84 0.93 -5.19
N ILE A 139 -4.71 1.20 -4.54
CA ILE A 139 -3.79 2.27 -4.94
C ILE A 139 -2.61 1.75 -5.73
N GLY A 140 -2.06 2.63 -6.57
CA GLY A 140 -0.97 2.32 -7.49
C GLY A 140 0.40 2.33 -6.82
N VAL A 141 0.69 1.34 -5.95
CA VAL A 141 2.00 1.16 -5.30
C VAL A 141 2.41 -0.31 -5.25
N SER A 142 3.69 -0.57 -5.09
CA SER A 142 4.26 -1.94 -5.14
C SER A 142 3.94 -2.83 -3.94
N ASP A 143 3.38 -2.27 -2.85
CA ASP A 143 3.20 -2.97 -1.57
C ASP A 143 2.20 -4.13 -1.67
N ALA A 144 1.02 -3.91 -2.28
CA ALA A 144 0.03 -4.95 -2.50
C ALA A 144 0.53 -6.02 -3.47
N LEU A 145 1.27 -5.62 -4.51
CA LEU A 145 1.84 -6.53 -5.49
C LEU A 145 2.90 -7.44 -4.85
N LEU A 146 3.81 -6.89 -4.02
CA LEU A 146 4.73 -7.69 -3.21
C LEU A 146 3.97 -8.67 -2.33
N SER A 147 2.98 -8.19 -1.56
CA SER A 147 2.20 -9.00 -0.63
C SER A 147 1.51 -10.15 -1.36
N GLY A 148 0.94 -9.89 -2.54
CA GLY A 148 0.27 -10.92 -3.34
C GLY A 148 1.21 -11.94 -3.95
N CYS A 149 2.29 -11.50 -4.59
CA CYS A 149 3.28 -12.43 -5.14
C CYS A 149 3.92 -13.28 -4.03
N LEU A 150 4.27 -12.68 -2.89
CA LEU A 150 4.82 -13.42 -1.75
C LEU A 150 3.80 -14.42 -1.18
N ALA A 151 2.53 -14.01 -1.04
CA ALA A 151 1.48 -14.89 -0.53
C ALA A 151 1.24 -16.09 -1.45
N VAL A 152 1.12 -15.87 -2.75
CA VAL A 152 0.96 -16.95 -3.73
C VAL A 152 2.18 -17.85 -3.74
N SER A 153 3.39 -17.29 -3.70
CA SER A 153 4.65 -18.05 -3.60
C SER A 153 4.66 -18.96 -2.38
N LEU A 154 4.42 -18.40 -1.19
CA LEU A 154 4.43 -19.14 0.09
C LEU A 154 3.36 -20.24 0.11
N LEU A 155 2.15 -19.97 -0.38
CA LEU A 155 1.10 -20.97 -0.48
C LEU A 155 1.47 -22.11 -1.45
N LEU A 156 2.06 -21.81 -2.61
CA LEU A 156 2.53 -22.81 -3.57
C LEU A 156 3.67 -23.65 -2.99
N LEU A 157 4.61 -23.05 -2.26
CA LEU A 157 5.68 -23.76 -1.57
C LEU A 157 5.11 -24.66 -0.46
N TRP A 158 4.14 -24.16 0.33
CA TRP A 158 3.47 -25.01 1.32
C TRP A 158 2.68 -26.15 0.66
N GLN A 159 2.00 -25.92 -0.45
CA GLN A 159 1.28 -26.96 -1.21
C GLN A 159 2.24 -28.04 -1.71
N ALA A 160 3.42 -27.67 -2.21
CA ALA A 160 4.46 -28.61 -2.61
C ALA A 160 5.03 -29.40 -1.43
N TRP A 161 5.07 -28.83 -0.23
CA TRP A 161 5.38 -29.54 1.00
C TRP A 161 4.26 -30.51 1.41
N ALA A 162 3.01 -30.06 1.36
CA ALA A 162 1.84 -30.81 1.80
C ALA A 162 1.49 -32.00 0.92
N ASP A 163 1.75 -31.92 -0.40
CA ASP A 163 1.37 -32.93 -1.40
C ASP A 163 2.55 -33.27 -2.32
N PRO A 164 3.10 -34.50 -2.22
CA PRO A 164 4.16 -34.97 -3.09
C PRO A 164 3.88 -34.93 -4.59
N GLY A 165 2.62 -34.93 -5.00
CA GLY A 165 2.22 -34.81 -6.42
C GLY A 165 2.31 -33.39 -6.97
N ARG A 166 2.51 -32.38 -6.14
CA ARG A 166 2.60 -30.99 -6.56
C ARG A 166 4.02 -30.62 -7.02
N PRO A 167 4.13 -29.83 -8.10
CA PRO A 167 5.42 -29.33 -8.55
C PRO A 167 6.01 -28.37 -7.52
N TRP A 168 7.32 -28.45 -7.31
CA TRP A 168 8.06 -27.62 -6.34
C TRP A 168 8.47 -26.24 -6.90
N TRP A 169 8.55 -26.09 -8.21
CA TRP A 169 9.13 -24.91 -8.89
C TRP A 169 8.24 -23.67 -8.97
N PRO A 170 6.88 -23.75 -9.07
CA PRO A 170 6.06 -22.56 -9.33
C PRO A 170 6.15 -21.54 -8.18
N GLY A 171 6.26 -22.01 -6.93
CA GLY A 171 6.43 -21.09 -5.79
C GLY A 171 7.70 -20.26 -5.89
N TRP A 172 8.80 -20.83 -6.36
CA TRP A 172 10.07 -20.12 -6.57
C TRP A 172 10.03 -19.16 -7.74
N LEU A 173 9.31 -19.50 -8.82
CA LEU A 173 9.09 -18.59 -9.93
C LEU A 173 8.33 -17.34 -9.47
N VAL A 174 7.22 -17.52 -8.73
CA VAL A 174 6.44 -16.41 -8.20
C VAL A 174 7.23 -15.61 -7.15
N LEU A 175 8.16 -16.25 -6.41
CA LEU A 175 9.09 -15.53 -5.53
C LEU A 175 10.00 -14.58 -6.33
N GLY A 176 10.46 -14.98 -7.51
CA GLY A 176 11.20 -14.10 -8.43
C GLY A 176 10.39 -12.89 -8.86
N LEU A 177 9.09 -13.07 -9.13
CA LEU A 177 8.18 -11.93 -9.39
C LEU A 177 8.00 -11.05 -8.16
N ALA A 178 7.95 -11.61 -6.95
CA ALA A 178 7.90 -10.82 -5.71
C ALA A 178 9.18 -9.97 -5.52
N VAL A 179 10.36 -10.48 -5.92
CA VAL A 179 11.61 -9.71 -5.96
C VAL A 179 11.52 -8.57 -6.97
N LEU A 180 10.97 -8.81 -8.15
CA LEU A 180 10.74 -7.77 -9.16
C LEU A 180 9.63 -6.77 -8.79
N ALA A 181 8.82 -7.07 -7.77
CA ALA A 181 7.81 -6.13 -7.25
C ALA A 181 8.39 -5.12 -6.24
N LYS A 182 9.29 -5.55 -5.34
CA LYS A 182 9.80 -4.65 -4.28
C LYS A 182 11.25 -4.93 -3.84
N GLY A 183 11.92 -5.89 -4.41
CA GLY A 183 13.33 -6.18 -4.15
C GLY A 183 13.58 -7.42 -3.28
N PRO A 184 14.83 -7.58 -2.79
CA PRO A 184 15.30 -8.78 -2.11
C PRO A 184 14.55 -9.14 -0.82
N VAL A 185 13.82 -8.20 -0.23
CA VAL A 185 13.00 -8.42 0.98
C VAL A 185 12.05 -9.61 0.83
N ALA A 186 11.56 -9.88 -0.38
CA ALA A 186 10.70 -11.03 -0.65
C ALA A 186 11.38 -12.37 -0.33
N VAL A 187 12.65 -12.54 -0.70
CA VAL A 187 13.44 -13.75 -0.41
C VAL A 187 13.70 -13.88 1.08
N VAL A 188 14.00 -12.76 1.75
CA VAL A 188 14.24 -12.76 3.21
C VAL A 188 12.99 -13.20 3.97
N LEU A 189 11.83 -12.63 3.66
CA LEU A 189 10.56 -12.99 4.32
C LEU A 189 10.17 -14.44 4.04
N ALA A 190 10.33 -14.91 2.80
CA ALA A 190 10.09 -16.31 2.45
C ALA A 190 11.05 -17.25 3.19
N GLY A 191 12.34 -16.91 3.22
CA GLY A 191 13.38 -17.67 3.93
C GLY A 191 13.09 -17.78 5.43
N LEU A 192 12.81 -16.66 6.10
CA LEU A 192 12.45 -16.64 7.52
C LEU A 192 11.20 -17.48 7.81
N THR A 193 10.19 -17.40 6.94
CA THR A 193 8.96 -18.20 7.06
C THR A 193 9.28 -19.70 6.98
N LEU A 194 10.00 -20.11 5.93
CA LEU A 194 10.33 -21.52 5.70
C LEU A 194 11.26 -22.09 6.77
N VAL A 195 12.25 -21.32 7.21
CA VAL A 195 13.18 -21.74 8.27
C VAL A 195 12.44 -21.89 9.60
N GLY A 196 11.68 -20.88 10.01
CA GLY A 196 10.90 -20.91 11.24
C GLY A 196 9.88 -22.07 11.26
N PHE A 197 9.15 -22.24 10.16
CA PHE A 197 8.21 -23.35 10.02
C PHE A 197 8.90 -24.71 10.04
N GLY A 198 9.98 -24.92 9.26
CA GLY A 198 10.72 -26.19 9.21
C GLY A 198 11.36 -26.55 10.54
N TRP A 199 11.90 -25.55 11.26
CA TRP A 199 12.42 -25.74 12.62
C TRP A 199 11.31 -26.14 13.60
N HIS A 200 10.16 -25.46 13.55
CA HIS A 200 9.02 -25.77 14.42
C HIS A 200 8.47 -27.18 14.20
N GLN A 201 8.44 -27.65 12.94
CA GLN A 201 8.01 -29.00 12.60
C GLN A 201 9.07 -30.07 12.88
N GLY A 202 10.31 -29.71 13.25
CA GLY A 202 11.44 -30.65 13.39
C GLY A 202 11.85 -31.30 12.07
N SER A 203 11.53 -30.73 10.94
CA SER A 203 11.68 -31.32 9.60
C SER A 203 12.36 -30.42 8.59
N LEU A 204 13.20 -29.47 9.05
CA LEU A 204 13.87 -28.50 8.16
C LEU A 204 14.67 -29.15 7.01
N PRO A 205 15.49 -30.21 7.20
CA PRO A 205 16.18 -30.88 6.10
C PRO A 205 15.22 -31.50 5.09
N ALA A 206 14.13 -32.12 5.56
CA ALA A 206 13.12 -32.73 4.70
C ALA A 206 12.37 -31.65 3.89
N LEU A 207 12.04 -30.50 4.50
CA LEU A 207 11.45 -29.34 3.82
C LEU A 207 12.35 -28.83 2.70
N TRP A 208 13.66 -28.62 2.98
CA TRP A 208 14.64 -28.17 1.99
C TRP A 208 14.79 -29.15 0.82
N ALA A 209 14.89 -30.44 1.12
CA ALA A 209 14.98 -31.48 0.11
C ALA A 209 13.73 -31.55 -0.76
N ARG A 210 12.54 -31.45 -0.14
CA ARG A 210 11.25 -31.50 -0.81
C ARG A 210 11.01 -30.31 -1.73
N LEU A 211 11.32 -29.10 -1.27
CA LEU A 211 11.20 -27.87 -2.03
C LEU A 211 12.35 -27.65 -3.02
N LYS A 212 13.37 -28.52 -2.99
CA LYS A 212 14.60 -28.39 -3.79
C LYS A 212 15.18 -26.97 -3.71
N ALA A 213 15.38 -26.46 -2.50
CA ALA A 213 15.61 -25.06 -2.21
C ALA A 213 16.76 -24.43 -3.03
N GLY A 214 17.89 -25.14 -3.21
CA GLY A 214 18.99 -24.65 -4.04
C GLY A 214 18.59 -24.40 -5.50
N ARG A 215 17.87 -25.36 -6.12
CA ARG A 215 17.36 -25.20 -7.50
C ARG A 215 16.26 -24.15 -7.56
N GLY A 216 15.46 -24.04 -6.52
CA GLY A 216 14.42 -23.04 -6.38
C GLY A 216 14.98 -21.62 -6.36
N LEU A 217 16.03 -21.38 -5.59
CA LEU A 217 16.72 -20.09 -5.54
C LEU A 217 17.33 -19.72 -6.92
N VAL A 218 17.83 -20.71 -7.66
CA VAL A 218 18.30 -20.48 -9.05
C VAL A 218 17.14 -20.02 -9.94
N ILE A 219 15.94 -20.64 -9.83
CA ILE A 219 14.75 -20.18 -10.59
C ILE A 219 14.39 -18.74 -10.21
N THR A 220 14.35 -18.45 -8.90
CA THR A 220 14.09 -17.08 -8.40
C THR A 220 15.09 -16.07 -8.96
N ALA A 221 16.38 -16.44 -8.98
CA ALA A 221 17.45 -15.60 -9.52
C ALA A 221 17.30 -15.40 -11.05
N LEU A 222 17.01 -16.47 -11.81
CA LEU A 222 16.80 -16.39 -13.26
C LEU A 222 15.64 -15.47 -13.65
N VAL A 223 14.62 -15.35 -12.79
CA VAL A 223 13.49 -14.42 -13.00
C VAL A 223 13.88 -12.99 -12.63
N ALA A 224 14.57 -12.79 -11.51
CA ALA A 224 14.79 -11.47 -10.95
C ALA A 224 16.07 -10.79 -11.46
N VAL A 225 17.20 -11.49 -11.45
CA VAL A 225 18.54 -10.92 -11.69
C VAL A 225 18.70 -10.26 -13.07
N PRO A 226 18.10 -10.75 -14.19
CA PRO A 226 18.32 -10.14 -15.50
C PRO A 226 18.02 -8.64 -15.55
N TRP A 227 16.93 -8.20 -14.91
CA TRP A 227 16.61 -6.77 -14.87
C TRP A 227 17.64 -5.96 -14.06
N TYR A 228 18.04 -6.46 -12.89
CA TYR A 228 19.05 -5.76 -12.07
C TYR A 228 20.39 -5.67 -12.78
N ALA A 229 20.79 -6.73 -13.48
CA ALA A 229 22.02 -6.74 -14.25
C ALA A 229 21.96 -5.72 -15.40
N ALA A 230 20.86 -5.67 -16.14
CA ALA A 230 20.66 -4.69 -17.21
C ALA A 230 20.69 -3.24 -16.67
N MET A 231 20.03 -2.97 -15.54
CA MET A 231 20.07 -1.65 -14.89
C MET A 231 21.48 -1.25 -14.44
N LEU A 232 22.27 -2.19 -13.92
CA LEU A 232 23.67 -1.92 -13.56
C LEU A 232 24.55 -1.64 -14.77
N VAL A 233 24.29 -2.28 -15.91
CA VAL A 233 25.03 -2.01 -17.15
C VAL A 233 24.66 -0.64 -17.74
N VAL A 234 23.38 -0.27 -17.72
CA VAL A 234 22.89 0.96 -18.37
C VAL A 234 23.05 2.19 -17.49
N GLU A 235 22.63 2.10 -16.21
CA GLU A 235 22.57 3.24 -15.29
C GLU A 235 23.77 3.27 -14.32
N GLY A 236 24.46 2.15 -14.13
CA GLY A 236 25.73 2.05 -13.39
C GLY A 236 25.61 2.36 -11.89
N GLN A 237 26.63 3.10 -11.41
CA GLN A 237 26.78 3.43 -9.98
C GLN A 237 25.57 4.20 -9.39
N PRO A 238 24.94 5.17 -10.06
CA PRO A 238 23.77 5.86 -9.53
C PRO A 238 22.60 4.90 -9.18
N PHE A 239 22.38 3.88 -9.98
CA PHE A 239 21.38 2.85 -9.67
C PHE A 239 21.78 2.03 -8.44
N TRP A 240 23.05 1.60 -8.34
CA TRP A 240 23.55 0.84 -7.19
C TRP A 240 23.39 1.63 -5.88
N ASP A 241 23.85 2.87 -5.85
CA ASP A 241 23.84 3.71 -4.64
C ASP A 241 22.41 4.03 -4.20
N SER A 242 21.52 4.32 -5.15
CA SER A 242 20.13 4.60 -4.83
C SER A 242 19.37 3.34 -4.44
N PHE A 243 19.35 2.29 -5.29
CA PHE A 243 18.51 1.12 -5.04
C PHE A 243 19.04 0.25 -3.89
N PHE A 244 20.28 -0.24 -4.00
CA PHE A 244 20.85 -1.13 -2.98
C PHE A 244 21.33 -0.36 -1.76
N GLY A 245 22.00 0.78 -1.94
CA GLY A 245 22.49 1.62 -0.87
C GLY A 245 21.38 2.23 -0.05
N TYR A 246 20.70 3.22 -0.61
CA TYR A 246 19.71 4.02 0.12
C TYR A 246 18.38 3.29 0.38
N HIS A 247 17.74 2.78 -0.69
CA HIS A 247 16.38 2.25 -0.57
C HIS A 247 16.27 0.86 0.07
N ASN A 248 17.36 0.10 0.13
CA ASN A 248 17.36 -1.22 0.79
C ASN A 248 18.22 -1.22 2.05
N LEU A 249 19.53 -0.96 1.96
CA LEU A 249 20.43 -1.12 3.11
C LEU A 249 20.24 -0.02 4.16
N GLN A 250 20.26 1.25 3.76
CA GLN A 250 20.09 2.35 4.72
C GLN A 250 18.69 2.37 5.35
N ARG A 251 17.62 2.10 4.59
CA ARG A 251 16.27 1.99 5.17
C ARG A 251 16.12 0.90 6.22
N PHE A 252 16.95 -0.13 6.14
CA PHE A 252 16.95 -1.18 7.16
C PHE A 252 17.78 -0.80 8.38
N SER A 253 18.95 -0.20 8.18
CA SER A 253 19.96 0.09 9.22
C SER A 253 19.81 1.46 9.88
N SER A 254 19.21 2.45 9.19
CA SER A 254 19.05 3.82 9.69
C SER A 254 17.65 4.37 9.42
N VAL A 255 17.27 5.42 10.15
CA VAL A 255 16.01 6.13 9.93
C VAL A 255 16.16 7.01 8.70
N VAL A 256 15.23 6.85 7.75
CA VAL A 256 15.18 7.60 6.50
C VAL A 256 13.84 8.34 6.41
N ASN A 257 13.86 9.57 5.88
CA ASN A 257 12.66 10.42 5.70
C ASN A 257 11.88 10.67 7.00
N ASP A 258 12.57 10.86 8.13
CA ASP A 258 12.00 11.13 9.45
C ASP A 258 10.97 10.09 9.96
N HIS A 259 10.96 8.89 9.38
CA HIS A 259 10.06 7.79 9.79
C HIS A 259 10.60 7.03 11.01
N LEU A 260 11.00 7.79 12.05
CA LEU A 260 11.36 7.22 13.35
C LEU A 260 10.11 6.72 14.05
N GLN A 261 10.05 5.41 14.30
CA GLN A 261 8.96 4.79 15.03
C GLN A 261 9.49 3.88 16.15
N PRO A 262 8.77 3.74 17.28
CA PRO A 262 9.20 2.90 18.38
C PRO A 262 9.24 1.42 17.97
N TRP A 263 10.00 0.59 18.71
CA TRP A 263 10.14 -0.83 18.42
C TRP A 263 8.79 -1.58 18.43
N TRP A 264 7.82 -1.16 19.24
CA TRP A 264 6.49 -1.76 19.35
C TRP A 264 5.49 -1.28 18.29
N PHE A 265 5.91 -0.46 17.33
CA PHE A 265 5.06 0.14 16.28
C PHE A 265 4.13 -0.86 15.58
N PHE A 266 4.61 -2.07 15.30
CA PHE A 266 3.80 -3.06 14.60
C PHE A 266 2.75 -3.75 15.48
N LEU A 267 2.75 -3.59 16.80
CA LEU A 267 1.69 -4.12 17.67
C LEU A 267 0.34 -3.40 17.44
N PRO A 268 0.25 -2.06 17.49
CA PRO A 268 -0.99 -1.36 17.11
C PRO A 268 -1.33 -1.54 15.64
N VAL A 269 -0.34 -1.62 14.73
CA VAL A 269 -0.60 -1.90 13.30
C VAL A 269 -1.26 -3.27 13.13
N LEU A 270 -0.79 -4.30 13.82
CA LEU A 270 -1.42 -5.63 13.82
C LEU A 270 -2.88 -5.56 14.29
N VAL A 271 -3.15 -4.81 15.38
CA VAL A 271 -4.52 -4.66 15.91
C VAL A 271 -5.41 -3.99 14.87
N ILE A 272 -4.99 -2.85 14.33
CA ILE A 272 -5.76 -2.07 13.35
C ILE A 272 -5.95 -2.87 12.06
N ALA A 273 -4.90 -3.49 11.54
CA ALA A 273 -4.94 -4.26 10.31
C ALA A 273 -5.83 -5.52 10.38
N SER A 274 -6.17 -5.97 11.58
CA SER A 274 -7.00 -7.17 11.79
C SER A 274 -8.36 -6.86 12.39
N LEU A 275 -8.76 -5.58 12.52
CA LEU A 275 -10.07 -5.20 13.05
C LEU A 275 -11.21 -5.75 12.19
N PRO A 276 -12.31 -6.20 12.85
CA PRO A 276 -12.48 -6.42 14.29
C PRO A 276 -12.00 -7.80 14.76
N PHE A 277 -11.33 -8.58 13.89
CA PHE A 277 -10.99 -9.99 14.08
C PHE A 277 -9.70 -10.24 14.87
N THR A 278 -9.07 -9.22 15.42
CA THR A 278 -7.80 -9.31 16.17
C THR A 278 -7.83 -10.37 17.28
N PRO A 279 -8.89 -10.54 18.09
CA PRO A 279 -8.93 -11.58 19.11
C PRO A 279 -8.87 -13.00 18.54
N LEU A 280 -9.52 -13.24 17.39
CA LEU A 280 -9.44 -14.51 16.68
C LEU A 280 -8.05 -14.74 16.06
N LEU A 281 -7.41 -13.68 15.54
CA LEU A 281 -6.03 -13.76 15.06
C LEU A 281 -5.08 -14.22 16.17
N LEU A 282 -5.15 -13.61 17.35
CA LEU A 282 -4.30 -13.96 18.48
C LEU A 282 -4.54 -15.40 18.95
N LEU A 283 -5.80 -15.85 18.98
CA LEU A 283 -6.15 -17.23 19.27
C LEU A 283 -5.60 -18.20 18.20
N GLY A 284 -5.74 -17.86 16.93
CA GLY A 284 -5.21 -18.62 15.80
C GLY A 284 -3.70 -18.73 15.82
N LEU A 285 -3.01 -17.63 16.14
CA LEU A 285 -1.56 -17.57 16.29
C LEU A 285 -1.08 -18.48 17.46
N LYS A 286 -1.69 -18.34 18.63
CA LYS A 286 -1.40 -19.20 19.80
C LYS A 286 -1.53 -20.68 19.45
N ARG A 287 -2.60 -21.08 18.75
CA ARG A 287 -2.84 -22.45 18.33
C ARG A 287 -1.90 -22.91 17.20
N GLY A 288 -1.49 -21.99 16.32
CA GLY A 288 -0.51 -22.25 15.26
C GLY A 288 0.88 -22.54 15.78
N LEU A 289 1.25 -21.92 16.88
CA LEU A 289 2.54 -22.10 17.57
C LEU A 289 2.55 -23.27 18.58
N ALA A 290 1.43 -23.93 18.81
CA ALA A 290 1.39 -25.09 19.68
C ALA A 290 2.28 -26.22 19.09
N ARG A 291 3.18 -26.76 19.93
CA ARG A 291 4.14 -27.83 19.54
C ARG A 291 3.42 -29.16 19.41
N THR A 292 2.78 -29.39 18.29
CA THR A 292 2.25 -30.72 17.93
C THR A 292 2.77 -31.05 16.54
N PRO A 293 3.56 -32.14 16.37
CA PRO A 293 3.95 -32.66 15.07
C PRO A 293 2.68 -32.93 14.27
N ARG A 294 2.55 -32.33 13.08
CA ARG A 294 1.38 -32.52 12.22
C ARG A 294 1.80 -33.08 10.88
N ALA A 295 0.96 -33.92 10.32
CA ALA A 295 1.14 -34.37 8.95
C ALA A 295 1.28 -33.13 8.03
N PRO A 296 2.13 -33.18 6.99
CA PRO A 296 2.41 -32.05 6.12
C PRO A 296 1.15 -31.35 5.62
N GLN A 297 0.12 -32.09 5.21
CA GLN A 297 -1.16 -31.56 4.71
C GLN A 297 -2.01 -30.85 5.79
N HIS A 298 -1.76 -31.07 7.07
CA HIS A 298 -2.46 -30.46 8.20
C HIS A 298 -1.65 -29.35 8.89
N SER A 299 -0.52 -28.95 8.30
CA SER A 299 0.43 -28.01 8.91
C SER A 299 0.20 -26.53 8.53
N LEU A 300 -0.82 -26.21 7.72
CA LEU A 300 -1.05 -24.85 7.20
C LEU A 300 -1.18 -23.80 8.31
N ARG A 301 -1.80 -24.15 9.44
CA ARG A 301 -1.94 -23.26 10.58
C ARG A 301 -0.59 -22.85 11.16
N SER A 302 0.32 -23.83 11.37
CA SER A 302 1.66 -23.55 11.86
C SER A 302 2.47 -22.75 10.83
N PHE A 303 2.31 -23.06 9.54
CA PHE A 303 2.94 -22.31 8.46
C PHE A 303 2.49 -20.84 8.45
N ALA A 304 1.19 -20.57 8.54
CA ALA A 304 0.64 -19.22 8.62
C ALA A 304 1.12 -18.46 9.88
N ALA A 305 1.25 -19.16 11.04
CA ALA A 305 1.78 -18.55 12.25
C ALA A 305 3.24 -18.10 12.08
N TRP A 306 4.09 -18.92 11.49
CA TRP A 306 5.49 -18.57 11.23
C TRP A 306 5.64 -17.53 10.13
N TRP A 307 4.78 -17.54 9.12
CA TRP A 307 4.72 -16.48 8.13
C TRP A 307 4.42 -15.10 8.76
N LEU A 308 3.38 -15.02 9.60
CA LEU A 308 3.05 -13.79 10.31
C LEU A 308 4.19 -13.33 11.22
N LEU A 309 4.81 -14.25 11.97
CA LEU A 309 5.95 -13.95 12.84
C LEU A 309 7.19 -13.49 12.05
N ALA A 310 7.48 -14.09 10.90
CA ALA A 310 8.59 -13.69 10.05
C ALA A 310 8.45 -12.22 9.63
N VAL A 311 7.25 -11.80 9.21
CA VAL A 311 6.97 -10.40 8.86
C VAL A 311 7.09 -9.49 10.09
N LEU A 312 6.49 -9.88 11.22
CA LEU A 312 6.53 -9.09 12.47
C LEU A 312 7.97 -8.87 12.94
N VAL A 313 8.76 -9.94 13.04
CA VAL A 313 10.14 -9.86 13.54
C VAL A 313 11.00 -9.04 12.60
N PHE A 314 10.97 -9.33 11.30
CA PHE A 314 11.80 -8.64 10.32
C PHE A 314 11.57 -7.12 10.33
N PHE A 315 10.32 -6.67 10.25
CA PHE A 315 10.03 -5.24 10.20
C PHE A 315 10.12 -4.55 11.58
N THR A 316 9.97 -5.28 12.68
CA THR A 316 10.27 -4.74 14.02
C THR A 316 11.75 -4.39 14.16
N MET A 317 12.64 -5.20 13.56
CA MET A 317 14.10 -4.96 13.55
C MET A 317 14.51 -3.84 12.59
N ALA A 318 13.73 -3.52 11.56
CA ALA A 318 14.03 -2.45 10.63
C ALA A 318 13.98 -1.08 11.31
N ALA A 319 14.92 -0.18 10.98
CA ALA A 319 14.98 1.18 11.54
C ALA A 319 13.81 2.03 11.02
N THR A 320 13.57 2.03 9.71
CA THR A 320 12.42 2.72 9.10
C THR A 320 11.18 1.83 9.12
N LYS A 321 10.06 2.33 9.66
CA LYS A 321 8.81 1.58 9.81
C LYS A 321 7.64 2.31 9.17
N LEU A 322 6.87 1.59 8.34
CA LEU A 322 5.65 2.09 7.70
C LEU A 322 4.50 1.09 7.92
N PRO A 323 3.24 1.54 8.04
CA PRO A 323 2.10 0.64 8.19
C PRO A 323 1.98 -0.38 7.06
N SER A 324 2.31 0.00 5.82
CA SER A 324 2.27 -0.87 4.64
C SER A 324 3.21 -2.09 4.72
N TYR A 325 4.24 -2.03 5.56
CA TYR A 325 5.14 -3.17 5.77
C TYR A 325 4.46 -4.37 6.45
N TRP A 326 3.27 -4.14 7.03
CA TRP A 326 2.44 -5.21 7.58
C TRP A 326 1.65 -5.99 6.51
N LEU A 327 1.44 -5.45 5.30
CA LEU A 327 0.64 -6.09 4.24
C LEU A 327 1.03 -7.56 3.98
N PRO A 328 2.32 -7.95 3.90
CA PRO A 328 2.71 -9.34 3.69
C PRO A 328 2.24 -10.31 4.78
N ALA A 329 1.85 -9.83 5.97
CA ALA A 329 1.31 -10.65 7.06
C ALA A 329 -0.20 -10.88 6.94
N THR A 330 -0.93 -10.05 6.19
CA THR A 330 -2.40 -10.07 6.15
C THR A 330 -3.00 -11.36 5.56
N PRO A 331 -2.40 -12.05 4.57
CA PRO A 331 -2.92 -13.34 4.10
C PRO A 331 -2.81 -14.44 5.18
N ALA A 332 -1.69 -14.45 5.92
CA ALA A 332 -1.50 -15.36 7.05
C ALA A 332 -2.50 -15.07 8.18
N ALA A 333 -2.77 -13.78 8.45
CA ALA A 333 -3.79 -13.37 9.42
C ALA A 333 -5.18 -13.88 9.01
N GLY A 334 -5.56 -13.75 7.73
CA GLY A 334 -6.84 -14.27 7.20
C GLY A 334 -6.99 -15.78 7.43
N LEU A 335 -5.92 -16.58 7.18
CA LEU A 335 -5.90 -18.01 7.47
C LEU A 335 -6.09 -18.30 8.97
N LEU A 336 -5.33 -17.63 9.84
CA LEU A 336 -5.36 -17.86 11.29
C LEU A 336 -6.72 -17.50 11.89
N ILE A 337 -7.33 -16.39 11.45
CA ILE A 337 -8.68 -15.96 11.86
C ILE A 337 -9.72 -17.01 11.47
N SER A 338 -9.70 -17.47 10.22
CA SER A 338 -10.65 -18.48 9.72
C SER A 338 -10.53 -19.81 10.46
N LEU A 339 -9.30 -20.29 10.64
CA LEU A 339 -9.05 -21.57 11.34
C LEU A 339 -9.38 -21.50 12.83
N ALA A 340 -9.21 -20.31 13.48
CA ALA A 340 -9.66 -20.12 14.86
C ALA A 340 -11.18 -20.15 14.99
N ALA A 341 -11.90 -19.53 14.04
CA ALA A 341 -13.36 -19.57 14.00
C ALA A 341 -13.88 -20.98 13.77
N GLN A 342 -13.27 -21.74 12.85
CA GLN A 342 -13.61 -23.14 12.57
C GLN A 342 -13.49 -24.03 13.80
N ASP A 343 -12.42 -23.88 14.60
CA ASP A 343 -12.21 -24.66 15.83
C ASP A 343 -13.35 -24.47 16.84
N GLY A 344 -13.84 -23.25 17.00
CA GLY A 344 -14.93 -22.94 17.91
C GLY A 344 -16.27 -23.53 17.48
N GLU A 345 -16.52 -23.56 16.16
CA GLU A 345 -17.76 -24.16 15.62
C GLU A 345 -17.84 -25.69 15.86
N SER A 346 -16.70 -26.36 15.78
CA SER A 346 -16.64 -27.82 15.96
C SER A 346 -16.82 -28.22 17.42
N GLY A 347 -16.17 -27.53 18.36
CA GLY A 347 -16.24 -27.85 19.79
C GLY A 347 -17.61 -27.62 20.43
N ARG A 348 -18.44 -26.78 19.84
CA ARG A 348 -19.79 -26.47 20.36
C ARG A 348 -20.89 -27.44 19.91
N ARG A 349 -20.69 -28.15 18.79
CA ARG A 349 -21.70 -29.04 18.22
C ARG A 349 -21.79 -30.41 18.92
N ASP A 350 -20.73 -30.85 19.52
CA ASP A 350 -20.66 -32.23 20.02
C ASP A 350 -21.34 -32.43 21.39
N GLY A 351 -22.02 -31.39 21.95
CA GLY A 351 -22.86 -31.53 23.15
C GLY A 351 -22.15 -32.02 24.41
N GLU A 352 -20.92 -32.46 24.28
CA GLU A 352 -20.08 -32.89 25.39
C GLU A 352 -19.76 -31.72 26.27
N GLY A 353 -20.31 -31.79 27.44
CA GLY A 353 -20.40 -30.77 28.41
C GLY A 353 -19.16 -29.90 28.54
N ARG A 354 -19.37 -28.61 28.54
CA ARG A 354 -18.52 -27.54 29.11
C ARG A 354 -17.09 -27.94 29.46
N GLY A 355 -16.43 -28.71 28.61
CA GLY A 355 -15.06 -29.19 28.70
C GLY A 355 -14.10 -27.99 28.64
N ALA A 356 -13.58 -27.69 29.73
CA ALA A 356 -13.27 -26.43 30.36
C ALA A 356 -12.18 -25.55 29.72
N GLY A 357 -11.41 -25.96 28.76
CA GLY A 357 -10.24 -25.15 28.34
C GLY A 357 -10.35 -24.52 26.95
N ALA A 358 -10.55 -25.34 25.89
CA ALA A 358 -10.50 -24.86 24.51
C ALA A 358 -11.74 -24.03 24.11
N GLY A 359 -12.94 -24.36 24.65
CA GLY A 359 -14.17 -23.60 24.45
C GLY A 359 -14.15 -22.21 25.07
N ARG A 360 -13.54 -22.05 26.26
CA ARG A 360 -13.47 -20.77 26.97
C ARG A 360 -12.67 -19.71 26.19
N TRP A 361 -11.51 -20.07 25.67
CA TRP A 361 -10.68 -19.13 24.90
C TRP A 361 -11.35 -18.68 23.60
N PHE A 362 -12.07 -19.61 22.94
CA PHE A 362 -12.84 -19.24 21.76
C PHE A 362 -13.99 -18.28 22.12
N LEU A 363 -14.73 -18.56 23.18
CA LEU A 363 -15.81 -17.69 23.65
C LEU A 363 -15.31 -16.29 24.00
N LEU A 364 -14.17 -16.21 24.67
CA LEU A 364 -13.52 -14.93 24.97
C LEU A 364 -13.11 -14.19 23.69
N ALA A 365 -12.50 -14.89 22.73
CA ALA A 365 -12.11 -14.28 21.46
C ALA A 365 -13.34 -13.83 20.63
N GLN A 366 -14.41 -14.61 20.63
CA GLN A 366 -15.68 -14.24 19.98
C GLN A 366 -16.31 -13.03 20.66
N ALA A 367 -16.42 -13.03 21.99
CA ALA A 367 -16.98 -11.90 22.75
C ALA A 367 -16.15 -10.62 22.55
N ALA A 368 -14.82 -10.74 22.58
CA ALA A 368 -13.94 -9.61 22.31
C ALA A 368 -14.04 -9.09 20.87
N THR A 369 -14.24 -9.97 19.88
CA THR A 369 -14.50 -9.56 18.48
C THR A 369 -15.81 -8.77 18.39
N VAL A 370 -16.87 -9.24 19.04
CA VAL A 370 -18.17 -8.54 19.07
C VAL A 370 -18.05 -7.23 19.80
N LEU A 371 -17.33 -7.18 20.92
CA LEU A 371 -17.07 -5.94 21.66
C LEU A 371 -16.34 -4.92 20.78
N LEU A 372 -15.26 -5.31 20.08
CA LEU A 372 -14.55 -4.42 19.17
C LEU A 372 -15.45 -3.92 18.03
N THR A 373 -16.29 -4.81 17.45
CA THR A 373 -17.25 -4.42 16.41
C THR A 373 -18.25 -3.38 16.95
N THR A 374 -18.75 -3.61 18.16
CA THR A 374 -19.67 -2.68 18.83
C THR A 374 -18.99 -1.35 19.16
N THR A 375 -17.73 -1.38 19.64
CA THR A 375 -16.96 -0.17 19.96
C THR A 375 -16.77 0.70 18.71
N VAL A 376 -16.45 0.09 17.55
CA VAL A 376 -16.33 0.83 16.28
C VAL A 376 -17.69 1.40 15.87
N ALA A 377 -18.77 0.62 15.98
CA ALA A 377 -20.12 1.11 15.68
C ALA A 377 -20.49 2.33 16.53
N VAL A 378 -20.25 2.26 17.86
CA VAL A 378 -20.49 3.39 18.77
C VAL A 378 -19.62 4.59 18.42
N ALA A 379 -18.32 4.38 18.15
CA ALA A 379 -17.41 5.45 17.76
C ALA A 379 -17.87 6.18 16.48
N LEU A 380 -18.44 5.45 15.52
CA LEU A 380 -19.01 6.03 14.30
C LEU A 380 -20.31 6.80 14.59
N TRP A 381 -21.20 6.31 15.47
CA TRP A 381 -22.41 7.03 15.86
C TRP A 381 -22.14 8.33 16.60
N VAL A 382 -21.06 8.39 17.39
CA VAL A 382 -20.64 9.62 18.08
C VAL A 382 -19.67 10.46 17.24
N SER A 383 -19.65 10.28 15.94
CA SER A 383 -18.73 10.97 15.00
C SER A 383 -18.80 12.49 15.09
N HIS A 384 -19.95 13.06 15.45
CA HIS A 384 -20.14 14.50 15.69
C HIS A 384 -19.21 15.05 16.77
N THR A 385 -18.65 14.21 17.65
CA THR A 385 -17.72 14.63 18.72
C THR A 385 -16.26 14.67 18.24
N TRP A 386 -15.86 13.82 17.29
CA TRP A 386 -14.46 13.70 16.88
C TRP A 386 -14.19 14.23 15.46
N ILE A 387 -15.17 14.27 14.55
CA ILE A 387 -14.98 14.87 13.21
C ILE A 387 -14.48 16.32 13.31
N PRO A 388 -15.01 17.20 14.19
CA PRO A 388 -14.52 18.59 14.31
C PRO A 388 -13.07 18.70 14.81
N LEU A 389 -12.51 17.62 15.36
CA LEU A 389 -11.11 17.57 15.80
C LEU A 389 -10.14 17.31 14.63
N ILE A 390 -10.65 16.89 13.49
CA ILE A 390 -9.84 16.70 12.29
C ILE A 390 -9.46 18.07 11.72
N LYS A 391 -8.20 18.45 11.89
CA LYS A 391 -7.64 19.70 11.35
C LYS A 391 -6.55 19.35 10.37
N ASP A 392 -6.89 19.30 9.08
CA ASP A 392 -5.92 19.04 8.01
C ASP A 392 -5.78 20.31 7.16
N PRO A 393 -4.58 20.95 7.13
CA PRO A 393 -4.34 22.15 6.34
C PRO A 393 -4.50 21.93 4.83
N GLU A 394 -4.33 20.69 4.35
CA GLU A 394 -4.51 20.34 2.94
C GLU A 394 -5.99 20.15 2.57
N MET A 395 -6.84 19.88 3.57
CA MET A 395 -8.27 19.58 3.39
C MET A 395 -9.16 20.44 4.31
N PRO A 396 -9.17 21.76 4.17
CA PRO A 396 -9.88 22.66 5.10
C PRO A 396 -11.40 22.45 5.09
N THR A 397 -12.00 21.93 4.01
CA THR A 397 -13.44 21.68 3.88
C THR A 397 -13.85 20.27 4.32
N LEU A 398 -12.87 19.36 4.61
CA LEU A 398 -13.13 17.95 4.88
C LEU A 398 -14.17 17.71 5.98
N THR A 399 -14.06 18.42 7.11
CA THR A 399 -14.98 18.25 8.26
C THR A 399 -16.42 18.61 7.91
N ALA A 400 -16.62 19.68 7.17
CA ALA A 400 -17.94 20.13 6.74
C ALA A 400 -18.55 19.17 5.72
N GLU A 401 -17.78 18.76 4.71
CA GLU A 401 -18.22 17.81 3.68
C GLU A 401 -18.49 16.42 4.27
N LEU A 402 -17.65 15.95 5.19
CA LEU A 402 -17.82 14.68 5.87
C LEU A 402 -19.12 14.64 6.67
N THR A 403 -19.40 15.73 7.42
CA THR A 403 -20.64 15.86 8.20
C THR A 403 -21.87 15.94 7.29
N ALA A 404 -21.79 16.66 6.17
CA ALA A 404 -22.91 16.83 5.24
C ALA A 404 -23.20 15.57 4.41
N SER A 405 -22.22 14.69 4.22
CA SER A 405 -22.30 13.52 3.32
C SER A 405 -23.20 12.38 3.81
N GLY A 406 -23.38 12.24 5.12
CA GLY A 406 -24.06 11.09 5.74
C GLY A 406 -23.32 9.74 5.55
N PHE A 407 -22.05 9.73 5.09
CA PHE A 407 -21.32 8.50 4.86
C PHE A 407 -20.85 7.84 6.15
N VAL A 408 -20.58 8.65 7.19
CA VAL A 408 -20.17 8.13 8.50
C VAL A 408 -21.35 7.49 9.22
N GLU A 409 -22.54 8.03 9.10
CA GLU A 409 -23.78 7.45 9.61
C GLU A 409 -24.14 6.13 8.90
N ARG A 410 -23.93 6.06 7.58
CA ARG A 410 -24.04 4.80 6.84
C ARG A 410 -23.01 3.77 7.30
N ALA A 411 -21.78 4.18 7.53
CA ALA A 411 -20.76 3.32 8.11
C ALA A 411 -21.20 2.79 9.48
N ALA A 412 -21.70 3.67 10.36
CA ALA A 412 -22.22 3.31 11.67
C ALA A 412 -23.35 2.26 11.59
N LEU A 413 -24.26 2.40 10.62
CA LEU A 413 -25.35 1.44 10.39
C LEU A 413 -24.79 0.05 10.07
N PHE A 414 -23.88 -0.09 9.10
CA PHE A 414 -23.32 -1.40 8.72
C PHE A 414 -22.51 -2.04 9.84
N TRP A 415 -21.74 -1.24 10.61
CA TRP A 415 -21.01 -1.74 11.77
C TRP A 415 -21.97 -2.17 12.90
N THR A 416 -23.09 -1.46 13.07
CA THR A 416 -24.17 -1.86 14.01
C THR A 416 -24.81 -3.18 13.58
N LEU A 417 -25.10 -3.36 12.29
CA LEU A 417 -25.62 -4.63 11.77
C LEU A 417 -24.63 -5.78 12.01
N ALA A 418 -23.33 -5.56 11.79
CA ALA A 418 -22.30 -6.54 12.09
C ALA A 418 -22.25 -6.87 13.60
N ALA A 419 -22.35 -5.87 14.47
CA ALA A 419 -22.39 -6.04 15.92
C ALA A 419 -23.63 -6.84 16.38
N LEU A 420 -24.81 -6.53 15.83
CA LEU A 420 -26.06 -7.26 16.11
C LEU A 420 -25.97 -8.73 15.69
N VAL A 421 -25.44 -9.01 14.49
CA VAL A 421 -25.18 -10.39 14.06
C VAL A 421 -24.24 -11.09 15.02
N GLY A 422 -23.16 -10.42 15.44
CA GLY A 422 -22.21 -10.94 16.42
C GLY A 422 -22.87 -11.26 17.78
N LEU A 423 -23.68 -10.34 18.31
CA LEU A 423 -24.42 -10.49 19.58
C LEU A 423 -25.42 -11.67 19.52
N LEU A 424 -26.20 -11.78 18.44
CA LEU A 424 -27.12 -12.90 18.22
C LEU A 424 -26.38 -14.24 18.19
N CYS A 425 -25.18 -14.26 17.58
CA CYS A 425 -24.36 -15.47 17.49
C CYS A 425 -23.60 -15.80 18.80
N LEU A 426 -23.44 -14.85 19.72
CA LEU A 426 -23.02 -15.15 21.09
C LEU A 426 -24.08 -15.92 21.88
N TRP A 427 -25.35 -15.56 21.67
CA TRP A 427 -26.48 -16.16 22.38
C TRP A 427 -26.87 -17.52 21.81
N ARG A 428 -26.85 -17.65 20.47
CA ARG A 428 -27.14 -18.92 19.76
C ARG A 428 -25.90 -19.42 19.04
N VAL A 429 -25.58 -20.70 19.18
CA VAL A 429 -24.48 -21.34 18.44
C VAL A 429 -24.83 -21.42 16.96
N VAL A 430 -24.46 -20.39 16.19
CA VAL A 430 -24.73 -20.36 14.74
C VAL A 430 -23.44 -20.73 13.99
N PRO A 431 -23.43 -21.86 13.25
CA PRO A 431 -22.32 -22.17 12.38
C PRO A 431 -22.19 -21.15 11.25
N GLY A 432 -20.97 -20.60 11.05
CA GLY A 432 -20.73 -19.56 10.05
C GLY A 432 -21.00 -18.14 10.56
N TRP A 433 -21.07 -17.96 11.86
CA TRP A 433 -21.26 -16.66 12.50
C TRP A 433 -20.30 -15.58 11.99
N LEU A 434 -19.02 -15.96 11.75
CA LEU A 434 -18.02 -15.01 11.28
C LEU A 434 -18.31 -14.55 9.85
N LEU A 435 -18.80 -15.44 8.98
CA LEU A 435 -19.26 -15.04 7.65
C LEU A 435 -20.46 -14.08 7.74
N GLY A 436 -21.42 -14.37 8.65
CA GLY A 436 -22.55 -13.48 8.90
C GLY A 436 -22.12 -12.07 9.34
N LEU A 437 -21.08 -11.97 10.20
CA LEU A 437 -20.49 -10.69 10.62
C LEU A 437 -19.71 -9.99 9.50
N GLN A 438 -19.05 -10.74 8.62
CA GLN A 438 -18.29 -10.18 7.51
C GLN A 438 -19.17 -9.57 6.40
N LEU A 439 -20.38 -10.08 6.17
CA LEU A 439 -21.25 -9.59 5.11
C LEU A 439 -21.67 -8.11 5.27
N PRO A 440 -22.13 -7.63 6.45
CA PRO A 440 -22.35 -6.20 6.65
C PRO A 440 -21.08 -5.36 6.48
N LEU A 441 -19.89 -5.90 6.79
CA LEU A 441 -18.63 -5.18 6.57
C LEU A 441 -18.25 -5.09 5.09
N VAL A 442 -18.64 -6.07 4.25
CA VAL A 442 -18.55 -5.94 2.79
C VAL A 442 -19.50 -4.83 2.32
N ALA A 443 -20.73 -4.78 2.84
CA ALA A 443 -21.68 -3.71 2.51
C ALA A 443 -21.18 -2.34 2.99
N PHE A 444 -20.58 -2.25 4.18
CA PHE A 444 -19.87 -1.04 4.64
C PHE A 444 -18.84 -0.58 3.62
N HIS A 445 -17.98 -1.48 3.12
CA HIS A 445 -16.98 -1.12 2.13
C HIS A 445 -17.63 -0.54 0.86
N LEU A 446 -18.66 -1.21 0.32
CA LEU A 446 -19.26 -0.81 -0.95
C LEU A 446 -20.10 0.47 -0.86
N PHE A 447 -20.83 0.67 0.23
CA PHE A 447 -21.85 1.72 0.34
C PHE A 447 -21.48 2.88 1.28
N ALA A 448 -20.40 2.77 2.02
CA ALA A 448 -19.90 3.84 2.87
C ALA A 448 -18.43 4.18 2.56
N LEU A 449 -17.53 3.20 2.54
CA LEU A 449 -16.10 3.47 2.38
C LEU A 449 -15.72 3.90 0.96
N LEU A 450 -16.29 3.30 -0.10
CA LEU A 450 -16.03 3.73 -1.48
C LEU A 450 -16.55 5.15 -1.75
N PRO A 451 -17.79 5.54 -1.37
CA PRO A 451 -18.22 6.94 -1.47
C PRO A 451 -17.35 7.90 -0.64
N LEU A 452 -16.91 7.49 0.55
CA LEU A 452 -15.99 8.27 1.38
C LEU A 452 -14.63 8.49 0.69
N TRP A 453 -14.14 7.50 -0.04
CA TRP A 453 -12.93 7.61 -0.85
C TRP A 453 -13.07 8.67 -1.95
N GLN A 454 -14.22 8.71 -2.64
CA GLN A 454 -14.51 9.72 -3.66
C GLN A 454 -14.62 11.13 -3.05
N LEU A 455 -15.22 11.25 -1.85
CA LEU A 455 -15.25 12.53 -1.12
C LEU A 455 -13.82 13.01 -0.80
N GLY A 456 -12.96 12.11 -0.30
CA GLY A 456 -11.56 12.42 -0.03
C GLY A 456 -10.80 12.87 -1.29
N ASP A 457 -11.06 12.25 -2.44
CA ASP A 457 -10.53 12.69 -3.74
C ASP A 457 -11.01 14.11 -4.10
N GLY A 458 -12.29 14.38 -3.91
CA GLY A 458 -12.89 15.71 -4.18
C GLY A 458 -12.21 16.81 -3.38
N VAL A 459 -11.91 16.55 -2.11
CA VAL A 459 -11.32 17.57 -1.21
C VAL A 459 -9.82 17.71 -1.42
N ARG A 460 -9.10 16.61 -1.67
CA ARG A 460 -7.63 16.60 -1.65
C ARG A 460 -6.98 16.58 -3.02
N GLN A 461 -7.49 15.77 -3.96
CA GLN A 461 -6.83 15.52 -5.24
C GLN A 461 -7.41 16.32 -6.38
N ARG A 462 -8.72 16.55 -6.37
CA ARG A 462 -9.42 17.32 -7.40
C ARG A 462 -8.87 18.75 -7.56
N PRO A 463 -8.54 19.51 -6.49
CA PRO A 463 -7.93 20.84 -6.65
C PRO A 463 -6.62 20.81 -7.42
N VAL A 464 -5.80 19.78 -7.30
CA VAL A 464 -4.56 19.63 -8.06
C VAL A 464 -4.84 19.38 -9.55
N ARG A 465 -5.87 18.57 -9.87
CA ARG A 465 -6.30 18.35 -11.26
C ARG A 465 -6.86 19.63 -11.90
N GLU A 466 -7.65 20.38 -11.18
CA GLU A 466 -8.16 21.69 -11.63
C GLU A 466 -7.00 22.65 -11.88
N MET A 467 -6.02 22.70 -10.98
CA MET A 467 -4.81 23.50 -11.14
C MET A 467 -3.99 23.06 -12.35
N ALA A 468 -3.85 21.74 -12.58
CA ALA A 468 -3.16 21.22 -13.76
C ALA A 468 -3.85 21.64 -15.07
N ALA A 469 -5.19 21.65 -15.11
CA ALA A 469 -5.96 22.14 -16.25
C ALA A 469 -5.74 23.65 -16.47
N SER A 470 -5.65 24.44 -15.40
CA SER A 470 -5.35 25.88 -15.49
C SER A 470 -3.93 26.13 -15.98
N VAL A 471 -2.95 25.35 -15.50
CA VAL A 471 -1.57 25.39 -16.03
C VAL A 471 -1.56 25.11 -17.52
N GLN A 472 -2.27 24.08 -18.01
CA GLN A 472 -2.31 23.77 -19.45
C GLN A 472 -2.91 24.89 -20.32
N ARG A 473 -3.89 25.66 -19.78
CA ARG A 473 -4.48 26.79 -20.48
C ARG A 473 -3.58 28.04 -20.50
N GLU A 474 -2.87 28.30 -19.41
CA GLU A 474 -2.16 29.56 -19.17
C GLU A 474 -0.67 29.51 -19.56
N ILE A 475 -0.05 28.31 -19.60
CA ILE A 475 1.40 28.20 -19.81
C ILE A 475 1.81 28.66 -21.21
N ARG A 476 2.79 29.53 -21.27
CA ARG A 476 3.37 30.04 -22.52
C ARG A 476 4.45 29.10 -23.06
N PRO A 477 4.75 29.13 -24.36
CA PRO A 477 5.90 28.43 -24.91
C PRO A 477 7.19 28.80 -24.15
N SER A 478 8.00 27.80 -23.78
CA SER A 478 9.26 27.96 -23.03
C SER A 478 9.11 28.52 -21.59
N GLU A 479 7.90 28.67 -21.08
CA GLU A 479 7.67 29.04 -19.67
C GLU A 479 7.87 27.81 -18.78
N ALA A 480 8.73 27.91 -17.74
CA ALA A 480 8.94 26.86 -16.76
C ALA A 480 7.74 26.75 -15.82
N LEU A 481 7.52 25.53 -15.30
CA LEU A 481 6.50 25.26 -14.28
C LEU A 481 7.17 24.87 -12.97
N ALA A 482 6.77 25.52 -11.88
CA ALA A 482 7.21 25.19 -10.53
C ALA A 482 6.02 24.90 -9.61
N MET A 483 6.22 24.07 -8.61
CA MET A 483 5.30 23.89 -7.49
C MET A 483 6.05 24.11 -6.18
N VAL A 484 5.49 24.95 -5.32
CA VAL A 484 6.16 25.40 -4.09
C VAL A 484 5.25 25.22 -2.88
N GLY A 485 5.82 24.79 -1.77
CA GLY A 485 5.10 24.62 -0.51
C GLY A 485 4.59 23.19 -0.34
N VAL A 486 3.27 23.00 -0.36
CA VAL A 486 2.66 21.66 -0.28
C VAL A 486 2.75 20.97 -1.63
N LEU A 487 3.72 20.07 -1.76
CA LEU A 487 4.07 19.45 -3.04
C LEU A 487 3.15 18.29 -3.39
N LYS A 488 2.74 18.22 -4.65
CA LYS A 488 1.89 17.17 -5.22
C LYS A 488 2.47 16.63 -6.53
N PRO A 489 3.13 15.48 -6.50
CA PRO A 489 3.66 14.82 -7.71
C PRO A 489 2.61 14.57 -8.80
N SER A 490 1.33 14.50 -8.43
CA SER A 490 0.23 14.42 -9.39
C SER A 490 0.14 15.62 -10.34
N LEU A 491 0.68 16.80 -9.99
CA LEU A 491 0.75 17.93 -10.89
C LEU A 491 1.59 17.60 -12.15
N HIS A 492 2.76 16.97 -12.00
CA HIS A 492 3.54 16.45 -13.13
C HIS A 492 2.74 15.46 -13.96
N TYR A 493 2.08 14.50 -13.30
CA TYR A 493 1.28 13.48 -13.99
C TYR A 493 0.17 14.13 -14.86
N TYR A 494 -0.63 15.03 -14.31
CA TYR A 494 -1.79 15.61 -15.01
C TYR A 494 -1.40 16.71 -16.02
N THR A 495 -0.30 17.41 -15.81
CA THR A 495 0.18 18.41 -16.79
C THR A 495 0.96 17.80 -17.95
N GLY A 496 1.57 16.61 -17.74
CA GLY A 496 2.52 16.01 -18.68
C GLY A 496 3.81 16.82 -18.84
N ARG A 497 4.13 17.74 -17.91
CA ARG A 497 5.28 18.64 -17.99
C ARG A 497 6.24 18.38 -16.84
N VAL A 498 7.51 18.71 -17.05
CA VAL A 498 8.49 18.76 -15.96
C VAL A 498 8.11 19.88 -15.01
N VAL A 499 8.08 19.59 -13.72
CA VAL A 499 7.73 20.51 -12.64
C VAL A 499 8.93 20.66 -11.70
N ILE A 500 9.32 21.89 -11.41
CA ILE A 500 10.33 22.18 -10.40
C ILE A 500 9.66 22.17 -9.04
N TYR A 501 9.95 21.16 -8.21
CA TYR A 501 9.38 21.04 -6.87
C TYR A 501 10.33 21.63 -5.83
N GLU A 502 9.81 22.60 -5.03
CA GLU A 502 10.59 23.22 -3.94
C GLU A 502 9.72 23.39 -2.68
N GLY A 503 10.35 23.20 -1.52
CA GLY A 503 9.66 23.24 -0.23
C GLY A 503 9.33 24.66 0.25
N ILE A 504 8.69 24.71 1.44
CA ILE A 504 8.22 25.95 2.09
C ILE A 504 9.36 26.90 2.48
N SER A 505 10.56 26.37 2.78
CA SER A 505 11.65 27.15 3.36
C SER A 505 12.16 28.27 2.43
N VAL A 506 12.91 29.21 3.01
CA VAL A 506 13.65 30.25 2.25
C VAL A 506 14.55 29.62 1.18
N ASP A 507 15.17 28.47 1.52
CA ASP A 507 16.00 27.71 0.56
C ASP A 507 15.19 27.26 -0.67
N GLY A 508 13.89 26.98 -0.53
CA GLY A 508 13.03 26.64 -1.66
C GLY A 508 12.95 27.77 -2.71
N MET A 509 12.81 29.03 -2.29
CA MET A 509 12.84 30.16 -3.21
C MET A 509 14.23 30.35 -3.86
N VAL A 510 15.28 30.22 -3.07
CA VAL A 510 16.68 30.34 -3.56
C VAL A 510 16.97 29.20 -4.54
N ASN A 511 16.56 27.98 -4.24
CA ASN A 511 16.71 26.83 -5.12
C ASN A 511 15.97 27.01 -6.44
N LEU A 512 14.71 27.45 -6.40
CA LEU A 512 13.93 27.71 -7.62
C LEU A 512 14.65 28.72 -8.53
N SER A 513 15.10 29.82 -7.95
CA SER A 513 15.82 30.86 -8.70
C SER A 513 17.14 30.33 -9.29
N ASP A 514 17.93 29.60 -8.53
CA ASP A 514 19.22 29.07 -8.99
C ASP A 514 19.06 27.97 -10.06
N ARG A 515 18.05 27.09 -9.93
CA ARG A 515 17.71 26.07 -10.94
C ARG A 515 17.30 26.71 -12.26
N LEU A 516 16.43 27.72 -12.25
CA LEU A 516 16.03 28.44 -13.44
C LEU A 516 17.21 29.08 -14.17
N ARG A 517 18.18 29.66 -13.43
CA ARG A 517 19.43 30.18 -14.02
C ARG A 517 20.34 29.10 -14.58
N HIS A 518 20.38 27.93 -13.94
CA HIS A 518 21.23 26.82 -14.38
C HIS A 518 20.73 26.21 -15.67
N GLU A 519 19.42 25.98 -15.77
CA GLU A 519 18.77 25.52 -16.99
C GLU A 519 19.01 26.49 -18.16
N GLN A 520 19.05 27.80 -17.89
CA GLN A 520 19.44 28.82 -18.87
C GLN A 520 20.86 28.62 -19.39
N ARG A 521 21.83 28.33 -18.52
CA ARG A 521 23.23 28.18 -18.91
C ARG A 521 23.51 26.88 -19.67
N GLU A 522 22.84 25.78 -19.31
CA GLU A 522 22.97 24.49 -20.00
C GLU A 522 22.21 24.45 -21.33
N GLY A 523 21.11 25.16 -21.45
CA GLY A 523 20.34 25.32 -22.68
C GLY A 523 21.01 26.21 -23.75
N GLN A 524 22.17 26.79 -23.46
CA GLN A 524 22.97 27.61 -24.40
C GLN A 524 23.79 26.81 -25.46
N GLN A 525 23.32 25.65 -25.91
CA GLN A 525 23.48 25.35 -27.34
C GLN A 525 22.51 26.25 -28.13
N PRO A 526 22.90 26.79 -29.29
CA PRO A 526 22.15 27.86 -29.96
C PRO A 526 20.83 27.34 -30.53
N SER A 527 19.86 27.08 -29.69
CA SER A 527 18.48 26.89 -30.08
C SER A 527 17.77 28.23 -30.01
N THR A 528 17.33 28.70 -31.12
CA THR A 528 16.70 29.98 -31.47
C THR A 528 15.40 30.32 -30.70
N ARG A 529 15.12 29.78 -29.53
CA ARG A 529 13.95 30.11 -28.73
C ARG A 529 14.34 31.00 -27.55
N ALA A 530 13.92 32.26 -27.62
CA ALA A 530 13.96 33.15 -26.46
C ALA A 530 13.17 32.53 -25.30
N GLU A 531 13.80 32.41 -24.14
CA GLU A 531 13.13 31.93 -22.94
C GLU A 531 12.06 32.91 -22.47
N ALA A 532 10.99 32.38 -21.89
CA ALA A 532 9.94 33.23 -21.32
C ALA A 532 10.50 34.02 -20.12
N PRO A 533 10.22 35.32 -20.02
CA PRO A 533 10.68 36.14 -18.90
C PRO A 533 9.99 35.81 -17.57
N THR A 534 9.03 34.90 -17.62
CA THR A 534 8.19 34.53 -16.49
C THR A 534 8.28 33.04 -16.18
N VAL A 535 7.87 32.64 -14.98
CA VAL A 535 7.67 31.27 -14.54
C VAL A 535 6.28 31.11 -13.97
N LEU A 536 5.60 30.00 -14.32
CA LEU A 536 4.35 29.64 -13.66
C LEU A 536 4.65 28.93 -12.34
N VAL A 537 4.05 29.42 -11.27
CA VAL A 537 4.23 28.88 -9.91
C VAL A 537 2.88 28.46 -9.35
N VAL A 538 2.75 27.16 -9.07
CA VAL A 538 1.65 26.65 -8.25
C VAL A 538 2.09 26.71 -6.79
N ILE A 539 1.42 27.50 -5.97
CA ILE A 539 1.76 27.75 -4.57
C ILE A 539 0.55 27.55 -3.68
N ASP A 540 0.71 26.92 -2.51
CA ASP A 540 -0.38 26.82 -1.56
C ASP A 540 -0.60 28.14 -0.80
N HIS A 541 -1.83 28.30 -0.28
CA HIS A 541 -2.26 29.54 0.38
C HIS A 541 -1.32 29.96 1.52
N ASN A 542 -0.93 29.02 2.40
CA ASN A 542 -0.12 29.36 3.58
C ASN A 542 1.29 29.78 3.17
N THR A 543 1.91 29.07 2.24
CA THR A 543 3.23 29.43 1.68
C THR A 543 3.17 30.78 0.97
N SER A 544 2.09 31.06 0.24
CA SER A 544 1.91 32.34 -0.47
C SER A 544 1.87 33.56 0.48
N GLN A 545 1.53 33.37 1.75
CA GLN A 545 1.47 34.43 2.76
C GLN A 545 2.82 34.74 3.41
N LEU A 546 3.84 33.91 3.19
CA LEU A 546 5.16 34.16 3.76
C LEU A 546 5.80 35.42 3.18
N PRO A 547 6.51 36.23 4.01
CA PRO A 547 7.00 37.55 3.58
C PRO A 547 7.84 37.53 2.31
N TYR A 548 8.70 36.52 2.14
CA TYR A 548 9.55 36.37 0.96
C TYR A 548 8.80 35.98 -0.30
N TRP A 549 7.71 35.18 -0.21
CA TRP A 549 6.84 34.90 -1.34
C TRP A 549 5.93 36.06 -1.69
N ARG A 550 5.41 36.80 -0.70
CA ARG A 550 4.65 38.05 -0.95
C ARG A 550 5.47 39.10 -1.70
N ALA A 551 6.78 39.19 -1.41
CA ALA A 551 7.69 40.12 -2.07
C ALA A 551 7.81 39.92 -3.59
N VAL A 552 7.63 38.66 -4.05
CA VAL A 552 7.69 38.27 -5.47
C VAL A 552 6.34 37.90 -6.06
N GLN A 553 5.24 38.14 -5.32
CA GLN A 553 3.88 37.86 -5.80
C GLN A 553 3.67 38.50 -7.20
N GLY A 554 3.38 37.59 -8.16
CA GLY A 554 3.04 37.97 -9.52
C GLY A 554 1.54 38.09 -9.75
N GLU A 555 1.15 38.02 -11.02
CA GLU A 555 -0.25 37.95 -11.43
C GLU A 555 -0.86 36.61 -10.97
N GLU A 556 -1.95 36.64 -10.18
CA GLU A 556 -2.73 35.47 -9.83
C GLU A 556 -3.68 35.14 -11.00
N LEU A 557 -3.46 34.02 -11.67
CA LEU A 557 -4.20 33.58 -12.85
C LEU A 557 -5.43 32.74 -12.52
N ASP A 558 -5.30 31.88 -11.49
CA ASP A 558 -6.39 30.99 -11.08
C ASP A 558 -6.20 30.48 -9.64
N ARG A 559 -7.26 29.87 -9.10
CA ARG A 559 -7.27 29.31 -7.73
C ARG A 559 -8.11 28.04 -7.68
N ALA A 560 -7.57 26.98 -7.06
CA ALA A 560 -8.28 25.72 -6.81
C ALA A 560 -7.92 25.16 -5.43
N GLY A 561 -8.92 24.97 -4.56
CA GLY A 561 -8.72 24.53 -3.18
C GLY A 561 -7.72 25.43 -2.42
N ILE A 562 -6.66 24.82 -1.91
CA ILE A 562 -5.58 25.55 -1.23
C ILE A 562 -4.56 26.16 -2.19
N TYR A 563 -4.58 25.80 -3.48
CA TYR A 563 -3.57 26.20 -4.46
C TYR A 563 -3.96 27.46 -5.20
N ARG A 564 -2.93 28.23 -5.60
CA ARG A 564 -2.99 29.43 -6.44
C ARG A 564 -2.01 29.27 -7.58
N LEU A 565 -2.38 29.72 -8.77
CA LEU A 565 -1.51 29.78 -9.94
C LEU A 565 -1.02 31.23 -10.12
N TRP A 566 0.28 31.42 -9.97
CA TRP A 566 0.93 32.71 -10.16
C TRP A 566 1.80 32.71 -11.40
N ARG A 567 1.77 33.81 -12.15
CA ARG A 567 2.79 34.12 -13.15
C ARG A 567 3.79 35.09 -12.52
N VAL A 568 5.01 34.62 -12.27
CA VAL A 568 6.05 35.40 -11.58
C VAL A 568 7.11 35.83 -12.56
N ASP A 569 7.53 37.10 -12.48
CA ASP A 569 8.67 37.61 -13.24
C ASP A 569 10.00 37.01 -12.73
N ARG A 570 10.81 36.47 -13.64
CA ARG A 570 12.08 35.79 -13.27
C ARG A 570 13.09 36.75 -12.66
N ALA A 571 13.23 37.96 -13.21
CA ALA A 571 14.17 38.97 -12.71
C ALA A 571 13.82 39.40 -11.28
N ARG A 572 12.52 39.54 -10.99
CA ARG A 572 12.02 39.86 -9.65
C ARG A 572 12.29 38.70 -8.68
N LEU A 573 12.07 37.45 -9.09
CA LEU A 573 12.40 36.25 -8.30
C LEU A 573 13.89 36.17 -8.00
N GLU A 574 14.74 36.43 -8.99
CA GLU A 574 16.20 36.44 -8.85
C GLU A 574 16.69 37.50 -7.88
N SER A 575 16.17 38.71 -7.99
CA SER A 575 16.53 39.82 -7.09
C SER A 575 16.15 39.51 -5.64
N ALA A 576 14.95 38.92 -5.42
CA ALA A 576 14.49 38.54 -4.09
C ALA A 576 15.34 37.40 -3.52
N ALA A 577 15.64 36.36 -4.32
CA ALA A 577 16.50 35.25 -3.91
C ALA A 577 17.93 35.72 -3.57
N ALA A 578 18.51 36.61 -4.40
CA ALA A 578 19.84 37.21 -4.13
C ALA A 578 19.86 38.00 -2.82
N ALA A 579 18.79 38.77 -2.55
CA ALA A 579 18.68 39.49 -1.28
C ALA A 579 18.64 38.59 -0.06
N LEU A 580 18.00 37.41 -0.17
CA LEU A 580 17.95 36.39 0.90
C LEU A 580 19.33 35.76 1.12
N VAL A 581 20.04 35.41 0.05
CA VAL A 581 21.41 34.86 0.14
C VAL A 581 22.38 35.88 0.76
N ASN A 582 22.31 37.15 0.34
CA ASN A 582 23.17 38.20 0.87
C ASN A 582 22.95 38.50 2.37
N ARG A 583 21.74 38.21 2.87
CA ARG A 583 21.39 38.30 4.30
C ARG A 583 21.78 37.04 5.09
N GLY A 584 22.35 36.02 4.44
CA GLY A 584 22.65 34.73 5.06
C GLY A 584 21.40 33.91 5.45
N ALA A 585 20.23 34.26 4.92
CA ALA A 585 18.97 33.62 5.25
C ALA A 585 18.69 32.33 4.45
N GLY A 586 19.44 32.04 3.37
CA GLY A 586 19.30 30.83 2.57
C GLY A 586 20.50 30.60 1.65
N ARG A 587 20.68 29.36 1.20
CA ARG A 587 21.70 28.95 0.23
C ARG A 587 21.12 28.01 -0.82
N PRO A 588 21.67 27.96 -2.06
CA PRO A 588 21.33 26.93 -3.02
C PRO A 588 21.72 25.54 -2.49
N SER A 589 20.77 24.65 -2.35
CA SER A 589 20.97 23.28 -1.85
C SER A 589 20.41 22.20 -2.78
N TRP A 590 19.82 22.59 -3.92
CA TRP A 590 19.18 21.64 -4.84
C TRP A 590 20.18 20.71 -5.54
N ARG A 591 21.47 21.04 -5.57
CA ARG A 591 22.56 20.20 -6.08
C ARG A 591 23.11 19.22 -5.05
N ASP A 592 22.78 19.42 -3.78
CA ASP A 592 23.20 18.49 -2.73
C ASP A 592 22.60 17.10 -3.04
N PRO A 593 23.36 16.01 -2.85
CA PRO A 593 22.86 14.67 -3.11
C PRO A 593 21.60 14.41 -2.32
N ARG A 594 20.48 14.24 -3.02
CA ARG A 594 19.21 13.83 -2.44
C ARG A 594 18.82 12.49 -3.05
N PRO A 595 18.53 11.48 -2.25
CA PRO A 595 18.17 10.14 -2.77
C PRO A 595 16.84 10.11 -3.52
N GLU A 596 15.95 11.06 -3.23
CA GLU A 596 14.66 11.22 -3.88
C GLU A 596 14.60 12.61 -4.51
N ARG A 597 14.80 12.68 -5.83
CA ARG A 597 14.56 13.88 -6.65
C ARG A 597 13.35 13.62 -7.53
N TYR A 598 12.45 14.54 -7.52
CA TYR A 598 11.30 14.58 -8.43
C TYR A 598 11.47 15.68 -9.46
#